data_a91906da4165ff94327542f321bb1cfb
#
_entry.id   a91906da4165ff94327542f321bb1cfb
#
_cell.length_a   1.000
_cell.length_b   1.000
_cell.length_c   1.000
_cell.angle_alpha   90.00
_cell.angle_beta   90.00
_cell.angle_gamma   90.00
#
_symmetry.space_group_name_H-M   'P 1'
#
loop_
_entity.id
_entity.type
_entity.pdbx_description
1 polymer ?
#
loop_
_entity_poly.entity_id
_entity_poly.type
_entity_poly.pdbx_seq_one_letter_code
_entity_poly.pdbx_strand_id
1 'polypeptide(L)'
;LAQVKIPAYLAYGKKGLGTLIPPNSENWLFVKLHGIVSPSIDSLGIKTWELRSGKPSEVDKISKVKFHMIASTESKANVFNTYTSNFPVTYTPGQRNYPKGLRKVLNNAKIGQHLFIVLDSEVAFGKEGYMDLVRPNEQVFYNLKILEVD
;
A
#
# COMPACT_ATOMS: atom_id res chain seq x y z
N LEU A 1 -5.04 -0.37 -24.66
CA LEU A 1 -6.21 -0.90 -23.97
C LEU A 1 -6.17 -2.43 -24.03
N ALA A 2 -6.25 -3.08 -22.88
CA ALA A 2 -6.37 -4.53 -22.80
C ALA A 2 -7.71 -4.90 -22.15
N GLN A 3 -8.30 -5.97 -22.61
CA GLN A 3 -9.45 -6.59 -21.98
C GLN A 3 -8.98 -7.86 -21.27
N VAL A 4 -9.23 -7.95 -19.98
CA VAL A 4 -8.82 -9.07 -19.13
C VAL A 4 -10.06 -9.78 -18.62
N LYS A 5 -10.19 -11.06 -18.95
CA LYS A 5 -11.23 -11.93 -18.42
C LYS A 5 -10.71 -12.64 -17.17
N ILE A 6 -11.38 -12.46 -16.05
CA ILE A 6 -11.03 -13.08 -14.77
C ILE A 6 -12.10 -14.12 -14.46
N PRO A 7 -11.75 -15.42 -14.44
CA PRO A 7 -12.71 -16.46 -14.07
C PRO A 7 -13.13 -16.30 -12.61
N ALA A 8 -14.34 -16.79 -12.28
CA ALA A 8 -14.92 -16.59 -10.96
C ALA A 8 -14.01 -16.96 -9.78
N TYR A 9 -13.25 -18.05 -9.90
CA TYR A 9 -12.38 -18.54 -8.82
C TYR A 9 -11.15 -17.64 -8.53
N LEU A 10 -10.77 -16.79 -9.49
CA LEU A 10 -9.71 -15.77 -9.33
C LEU A 10 -10.28 -14.39 -9.00
N ALA A 11 -11.60 -14.23 -9.04
CA ALA A 11 -12.30 -13.01 -8.73
C ALA A 11 -13.03 -13.12 -7.38
N TYR A 12 -14.36 -13.14 -7.40
CA TYR A 12 -15.19 -13.15 -6.19
C TYR A 12 -15.75 -14.53 -5.83
N GLY A 13 -15.43 -15.55 -6.63
CA GLY A 13 -15.70 -16.96 -6.36
C GLY A 13 -17.17 -17.28 -6.10
N LYS A 14 -17.37 -18.28 -5.22
CA LYS A 14 -18.71 -18.79 -4.85
C LYS A 14 -19.55 -17.79 -4.05
N LYS A 15 -18.94 -16.76 -3.45
CA LYS A 15 -19.64 -15.77 -2.62
C LYS A 15 -20.16 -14.58 -3.42
N GLY A 16 -19.51 -14.24 -4.53
CA GLY A 16 -19.80 -13.01 -5.24
C GLY A 16 -19.42 -11.76 -4.43
N LEU A 17 -19.98 -10.61 -4.77
CA LEU A 17 -19.79 -9.33 -4.07
C LEU A 17 -21.16 -8.66 -3.87
N GLY A 18 -21.83 -8.98 -2.81
CA GLY A 18 -23.17 -8.46 -2.50
C GLY A 18 -24.14 -8.59 -3.67
N THR A 19 -24.85 -7.53 -4.01
CA THR A 19 -25.76 -7.46 -5.17
C THR A 19 -25.07 -7.08 -6.47
N LEU A 20 -23.80 -6.66 -6.40
CA LEU A 20 -23.05 -6.13 -7.56
C LEU A 20 -22.50 -7.24 -8.46
N ILE A 21 -22.00 -8.31 -7.87
CA ILE A 21 -21.41 -9.42 -8.62
C ILE A 21 -21.99 -10.73 -8.10
N PRO A 22 -22.80 -11.42 -8.91
CA PRO A 22 -23.39 -12.69 -8.51
C PRO A 22 -22.33 -13.76 -8.20
N PRO A 23 -22.66 -14.77 -7.37
CA PRO A 23 -21.81 -15.92 -7.17
C PRO A 23 -21.41 -16.61 -8.48
N ASN A 24 -20.16 -17.09 -8.54
CA ASN A 24 -19.60 -17.79 -9.69
C ASN A 24 -19.58 -16.99 -11.00
N SER A 25 -19.66 -15.66 -10.92
CA SER A 25 -19.59 -14.78 -12.09
C SER A 25 -18.18 -14.54 -12.56
N GLU A 26 -17.94 -14.54 -13.85
CA GLU A 26 -16.74 -14.06 -14.48
C GLU A 26 -16.69 -12.53 -14.43
N ASN A 27 -15.50 -11.96 -14.24
CA ASN A 27 -15.30 -10.51 -14.26
C ASN A 27 -14.49 -10.09 -15.48
N TRP A 28 -14.88 -8.99 -16.05
CA TRP A 28 -14.18 -8.38 -17.16
C TRP A 28 -13.59 -7.05 -16.73
N LEU A 29 -12.27 -6.90 -16.91
CA LEU A 29 -11.58 -5.64 -16.68
C LEU A 29 -11.13 -5.03 -17.99
N PHE A 30 -11.35 -3.72 -18.13
CA PHE A 30 -10.77 -2.92 -19.20
C PHE A 30 -9.61 -2.13 -18.62
N VAL A 31 -8.39 -2.46 -19.03
CA VAL A 31 -7.16 -1.89 -18.50
C VAL A 31 -6.51 -1.03 -19.58
N LYS A 32 -6.24 0.22 -19.25
CA LYS A 32 -5.46 1.14 -20.08
C LYS A 32 -4.13 1.43 -19.41
N LEU A 33 -3.04 0.97 -20.01
CA LEU A 33 -1.71 1.37 -19.59
C LEU A 33 -1.44 2.78 -20.12
N HIS A 34 -1.19 3.73 -19.22
CA HIS A 34 -0.88 5.12 -19.57
C HIS A 34 0.61 5.39 -19.70
N GLY A 35 1.44 4.59 -19.06
CA GLY A 35 2.88 4.72 -19.14
C GLY A 35 3.59 3.74 -18.19
N ILE A 36 4.89 3.67 -18.33
CA ILE A 36 5.81 2.97 -17.43
C ILE A 36 6.71 4.04 -16.85
N VAL A 37 6.73 4.19 -15.54
CA VAL A 37 7.53 5.20 -14.83
C VAL A 37 8.50 4.53 -13.88
N SER A 38 9.72 5.05 -13.83
CA SER A 38 10.71 4.62 -12.84
C SER A 38 10.31 5.09 -11.43
N PRO A 39 10.70 4.35 -10.38
CA PRO A 39 10.49 4.81 -9.01
C PRO A 39 11.19 6.15 -8.76
N SER A 40 10.59 6.99 -7.93
CA SER A 40 11.19 8.23 -7.43
C SER A 40 12.37 7.95 -6.49
N ILE A 41 12.29 6.83 -5.77
CA ILE A 41 13.35 6.29 -4.92
C ILE A 41 13.47 4.80 -5.21
N ASP A 42 14.69 4.32 -5.45
CA ASP A 42 15.04 2.91 -5.57
C ASP A 42 16.36 2.70 -4.80
N SER A 43 16.26 2.39 -3.54
CA SER A 43 17.44 2.27 -2.68
C SER A 43 17.17 1.44 -1.43
N LEU A 44 18.12 0.59 -1.08
CA LEU A 44 18.13 -0.18 0.17
C LEU A 44 16.86 -1.01 0.40
N GLY A 45 16.34 -1.64 -0.67
CA GLY A 45 15.14 -2.45 -0.60
C GLY A 45 13.82 -1.66 -0.50
N ILE A 46 13.88 -0.36 -0.78
CA ILE A 46 12.71 0.54 -0.78
C ILE A 46 12.56 1.13 -2.17
N LYS A 47 11.42 0.88 -2.81
CA LYS A 47 11.00 1.56 -4.04
C LYS A 47 9.78 2.39 -3.77
N THR A 48 9.78 3.64 -4.21
CA THR A 48 8.63 4.52 -4.08
C THR A 48 8.28 5.18 -5.41
N TRP A 49 7.00 5.32 -5.67
CA TRP A 49 6.46 6.12 -6.76
C TRP A 49 5.58 7.20 -6.16
N GLU A 50 5.88 8.45 -6.47
CA GLU A 50 5.06 9.57 -6.06
C GLU A 50 3.93 9.77 -7.07
N LEU A 51 2.73 9.27 -6.72
CA LEU A 51 1.53 9.36 -7.57
C LEU A 51 0.91 10.77 -7.53
N ARG A 52 1.13 11.48 -6.43
CA ARG A 52 0.77 12.88 -6.24
C ARG A 52 1.79 13.52 -5.31
N SER A 53 2.33 14.65 -5.73
CA SER A 53 3.25 15.43 -4.91
C SER A 53 2.54 16.07 -3.73
N GLY A 54 3.18 15.97 -2.57
CA GLY A 54 2.74 16.66 -1.37
C GLY A 54 3.32 18.07 -1.27
N LYS A 55 2.77 18.85 -0.34
CA LYS A 55 3.35 20.13 0.07
C LYS A 55 4.42 19.88 1.12
N PRO A 56 5.57 20.56 1.08
CA PRO A 56 6.53 20.54 2.17
C PRO A 56 5.84 20.87 3.49
N SER A 57 6.23 20.20 4.55
CA SER A 57 5.81 20.57 5.90
C SER A 57 6.51 21.87 6.31
N GLU A 58 5.83 22.74 7.03
CA GLU A 58 6.41 23.95 7.61
C GLU A 58 7.19 23.66 8.91
N VAL A 59 7.14 22.40 9.37
CA VAL A 59 7.84 21.98 10.60
C VAL A 59 9.27 21.52 10.30
N ASP A 60 10.20 21.93 11.12
CA ASP A 60 11.60 21.53 11.01
C ASP A 60 11.82 20.03 11.28
N LYS A 61 10.95 19.43 12.08
CA LYS A 61 11.01 18.03 12.45
C LYS A 61 9.61 17.42 12.56
N ILE A 62 9.37 16.38 11.79
CA ILE A 62 8.12 15.62 11.84
C ILE A 62 7.97 15.00 13.24
N SER A 63 6.89 15.31 13.92
CA SER A 63 6.49 14.72 15.20
C SER A 63 5.39 13.67 15.05
N LYS A 64 4.56 13.81 13.99
CA LYS A 64 3.43 12.94 13.74
C LYS A 64 3.01 12.95 12.28
N VAL A 65 2.62 11.80 11.76
CA VAL A 65 2.08 11.64 10.40
C VAL A 65 0.76 10.90 10.48
N LYS A 66 -0.30 11.48 9.95
CA LYS A 66 -1.61 10.84 9.82
C LYS A 66 -1.87 10.48 8.36
N PHE A 67 -2.28 9.24 8.10
CA PHE A 67 -2.42 8.74 6.74
C PHE A 67 -3.43 7.62 6.61
N HIS A 68 -3.97 7.47 5.41
CA HIS A 68 -4.63 6.25 4.97
C HIS A 68 -3.64 5.33 4.29
N MET A 69 -3.83 4.02 4.44
CA MET A 69 -3.05 3.03 3.71
C MET A 69 -3.87 1.80 3.30
N ILE A 70 -3.44 1.21 2.19
CA ILE A 70 -3.73 -0.16 1.82
C ILE A 70 -2.40 -0.90 1.78
N ALA A 71 -2.32 -2.03 2.47
CA ALA A 71 -1.17 -2.93 2.43
C ALA A 71 -1.57 -4.25 1.78
N SER A 72 -0.71 -4.77 0.92
CA SER A 72 -0.88 -6.04 0.23
C SER A 72 0.47 -6.76 0.10
N THR A 73 0.41 -8.05 -0.23
CA THR A 73 1.57 -8.87 -0.56
C THR A 73 1.29 -9.66 -1.83
N GLU A 74 2.27 -10.41 -2.33
CA GLU A 74 2.06 -11.30 -3.48
C GLU A 74 0.99 -12.35 -3.19
N SER A 75 0.96 -12.87 -1.96
CA SER A 75 0.03 -13.92 -1.56
C SER A 75 -1.32 -13.40 -1.06
N LYS A 76 -1.43 -12.12 -0.70
CA LYS A 76 -2.61 -11.55 -0.05
C LYS A 76 -2.88 -10.11 -0.51
N ALA A 77 -3.95 -9.94 -1.29
CA ALA A 77 -4.30 -8.66 -1.89
C ALA A 77 -4.75 -7.58 -0.89
N ASN A 78 -5.17 -7.96 0.32
CA ASN A 78 -5.65 -7.03 1.34
C ASN A 78 -5.19 -7.50 2.72
N VAL A 79 -3.97 -7.11 3.10
CA VAL A 79 -3.40 -7.38 4.42
C VAL A 79 -3.97 -6.39 5.43
N PHE A 80 -4.06 -5.13 5.05
CA PHE A 80 -4.60 -4.05 5.88
C PHE A 80 -5.16 -2.92 5.00
N ASN A 81 -6.31 -2.36 5.41
CA ASN A 81 -6.97 -1.31 4.64
C ASN A 81 -7.73 -0.36 5.55
N THR A 82 -7.20 0.86 5.71
CA THR A 82 -7.81 1.89 6.56
C THR A 82 -9.03 2.57 5.93
N TYR A 83 -9.21 2.43 4.62
CA TYR A 83 -10.39 3.00 3.96
C TYR A 83 -11.66 2.22 4.26
N THR A 84 -11.56 0.91 4.50
CA THR A 84 -12.73 0.06 4.81
C THR A 84 -13.43 0.51 6.09
N SER A 85 -12.64 0.93 7.09
CA SER A 85 -13.16 1.44 8.38
C SER A 85 -13.30 2.97 8.39
N ASN A 86 -12.85 3.65 7.35
CA ASN A 86 -12.70 5.11 7.28
C ASN A 86 -11.92 5.69 8.47
N PHE A 87 -10.95 4.92 8.98
CA PHE A 87 -10.15 5.29 10.14
C PHE A 87 -8.67 5.40 9.78
N PRO A 88 -8.15 6.61 9.55
CA PRO A 88 -6.73 6.81 9.26
C PRO A 88 -5.87 6.43 10.46
N VAL A 89 -4.67 5.97 10.18
CA VAL A 89 -3.68 5.64 11.22
C VAL A 89 -2.68 6.76 11.41
N THR A 90 -2.04 6.73 12.57
CA THR A 90 -1.04 7.72 12.95
C THR A 90 0.30 7.03 13.21
N TYR A 91 1.36 7.63 12.67
CA TYR A 91 2.75 7.29 12.96
C TYR A 91 3.42 8.42 13.72
N THR A 92 4.15 8.07 14.78
CA THR A 92 5.04 8.96 15.51
C THR A 92 6.47 8.45 15.34
N PRO A 93 7.45 9.30 14.95
CA PRO A 93 8.84 8.88 14.83
C PRO A 93 9.35 8.16 16.08
N GLY A 94 10.05 7.04 15.87
CA GLY A 94 10.48 6.16 16.97
C GLY A 94 9.56 4.96 17.24
N GLN A 95 8.32 4.97 16.82
CA GLN A 95 7.45 3.79 16.90
C GLN A 95 8.03 2.61 16.10
N ARG A 96 7.97 1.41 16.69
CA ARG A 96 8.52 0.18 16.08
C ARG A 96 7.47 -0.77 15.52
N ASN A 97 6.20 -0.45 15.66
CA ASN A 97 5.07 -1.23 15.13
C ASN A 97 4.91 -1.18 13.61
N TYR A 98 5.66 -0.32 12.93
CA TYR A 98 5.73 -0.25 11.47
C TYR A 98 7.07 -0.80 10.97
N PRO A 99 7.11 -1.45 9.79
CA PRO A 99 8.35 -1.93 9.18
C PRO A 99 9.39 -0.82 9.01
N LYS A 100 10.67 -1.20 9.09
CA LYS A 100 11.80 -0.25 8.98
C LYS A 100 11.72 0.60 7.70
N GLY A 101 11.42 -0.03 6.56
CA GLY A 101 11.29 0.66 5.28
C GLY A 101 10.16 1.67 5.27
N LEU A 102 8.98 1.30 5.80
CA LEU A 102 7.84 2.21 5.89
C LEU A 102 8.11 3.41 6.79
N ARG A 103 8.74 3.18 7.95
CA ARG A 103 9.14 4.26 8.86
C ARG A 103 10.09 5.26 8.20
N LYS A 104 11.05 4.77 7.38
CA LYS A 104 11.96 5.62 6.63
C LYS A 104 11.23 6.53 5.63
N VAL A 105 10.20 6.01 4.96
CA VAL A 105 9.36 6.81 4.06
C VAL A 105 8.53 7.82 4.85
N LEU A 106 7.87 7.40 5.93
CA LEU A 106 7.02 8.28 6.75
C LEU A 106 7.78 9.42 7.42
N ASN A 107 9.05 9.23 7.77
CA ASN A 107 9.90 10.29 8.32
C ASN A 107 10.22 11.43 7.31
N ASN A 108 9.88 11.24 6.04
CA ASN A 108 10.04 12.24 4.98
C ASN A 108 8.71 12.57 4.29
N ALA A 109 7.59 12.28 4.96
CA ALA A 109 6.26 12.47 4.41
C ALA A 109 5.93 13.95 4.20
N LYS A 110 5.13 14.23 3.16
CA LYS A 110 4.63 15.57 2.84
C LYS A 110 3.11 15.57 2.88
N ILE A 111 2.50 16.68 3.32
CA ILE A 111 1.04 16.81 3.41
C ILE A 111 0.40 16.66 2.03
N GLY A 112 -0.62 15.80 1.92
CA GLY A 112 -1.34 15.54 0.69
C GLY A 112 -0.62 14.64 -0.31
N GLN A 113 0.57 14.13 0.04
CA GLN A 113 1.33 13.21 -0.79
C GLN A 113 0.60 11.87 -0.94
N HIS A 114 0.66 11.31 -2.15
CA HIS A 114 0.15 9.96 -2.44
C HIS A 114 1.30 9.11 -2.99
N LEU A 115 1.60 8.01 -2.32
CA LEU A 115 2.74 7.15 -2.62
C LEU A 115 2.29 5.72 -2.89
N PHE A 116 2.90 5.10 -3.89
CA PHE A 116 2.99 3.66 -3.98
C PHE A 116 4.38 3.23 -3.55
N ILE A 117 4.47 2.22 -2.67
CA ILE A 117 5.72 1.77 -2.07
C ILE A 117 5.83 0.26 -2.19
N VAL A 118 7.00 -0.20 -2.58
CA VAL A 118 7.39 -1.62 -2.50
C VAL A 118 8.53 -1.74 -1.53
N LEU A 119 8.37 -2.60 -0.54
CA LEU A 119 9.40 -2.94 0.42
C LEU A 119 9.85 -4.39 0.20
N ASP A 120 11.15 -4.57 -0.02
CA ASP A 120 11.75 -5.89 0.04
C ASP A 120 11.63 -6.46 1.46
N SER A 121 11.65 -7.78 1.58
CA SER A 121 11.39 -8.45 2.85
C SER A 121 12.30 -7.99 3.98
N GLU A 122 13.58 -7.72 3.72
CA GLU A 122 14.58 -7.30 4.73
C GLU A 122 14.26 -5.95 5.39
N VAL A 123 13.53 -5.08 4.70
CA VAL A 123 13.09 -3.78 5.22
C VAL A 123 11.61 -3.75 5.56
N ALA A 124 10.92 -4.85 5.26
CA ALA A 124 9.54 -5.12 5.67
C ALA A 124 9.51 -5.98 6.95
N PHE A 125 9.15 -7.25 6.86
CA PHE A 125 8.99 -8.17 8.00
C PHE A 125 9.99 -9.32 8.03
N GLY A 126 10.90 -9.38 7.06
CA GLY A 126 12.05 -10.29 7.04
C GLY A 126 11.68 -11.79 6.98
N LYS A 127 12.56 -12.57 7.58
CA LYS A 127 12.46 -14.04 7.61
C LYS A 127 11.34 -14.56 8.51
N GLU A 128 10.81 -13.74 9.39
CA GLU A 128 9.76 -14.14 10.33
C GLU A 128 8.36 -13.85 9.78
N GLY A 129 8.24 -12.89 8.84
CA GLY A 129 6.95 -12.40 8.39
C GLY A 129 6.21 -11.63 9.49
N TYR A 130 4.89 -11.56 9.38
CA TYR A 130 4.07 -10.88 10.38
C TYR A 130 2.74 -11.60 10.57
N MET A 131 2.61 -12.31 11.70
CA MET A 131 1.41 -13.11 12.01
C MET A 131 0.99 -13.98 10.80
N ASP A 132 -0.30 -14.16 10.57
CA ASP A 132 -0.86 -14.81 9.36
C ASP A 132 -1.10 -13.83 8.20
N LEU A 133 -0.55 -12.61 8.30
CA LEU A 133 -0.81 -11.52 7.37
C LEU A 133 0.27 -11.40 6.29
N VAL A 134 1.53 -11.58 6.65
CA VAL A 134 2.68 -11.50 5.73
C VAL A 134 3.55 -12.73 5.94
N ARG A 135 3.80 -13.47 4.88
CA ARG A 135 4.65 -14.68 4.92
C ARG A 135 6.12 -14.32 5.11
N PRO A 136 6.94 -15.24 5.62
CA PRO A 136 8.39 -15.09 5.63
C PRO A 136 8.96 -14.75 4.26
N ASN A 137 9.89 -13.81 4.22
CA ASN A 137 10.60 -13.35 3.02
C ASN A 137 9.71 -12.75 1.91
N GLU A 138 8.50 -12.31 2.23
CA GLU A 138 7.57 -11.75 1.28
C GLU A 138 7.73 -10.22 1.17
N GLN A 139 7.64 -9.69 -0.05
CA GLN A 139 7.57 -8.26 -0.30
C GLN A 139 6.22 -7.69 0.16
N VAL A 140 6.22 -6.45 0.59
CA VAL A 140 5.00 -5.74 0.98
C VAL A 140 4.82 -4.49 0.13
N PHE A 141 3.62 -4.35 -0.39
CA PHE A 141 3.19 -3.22 -1.21
C PHE A 141 2.30 -2.31 -0.39
N TYR A 142 2.54 -1.00 -0.44
CA TYR A 142 1.71 -0.01 0.22
C TYR A 142 1.20 1.02 -0.78
N ASN A 143 -0.05 1.39 -0.62
CA ASN A 143 -0.63 2.59 -1.21
C ASN A 143 -0.95 3.54 -0.05
N LEU A 144 -0.24 4.66 0.03
CA LEU A 144 -0.34 5.63 1.12
C LEU A 144 -0.91 6.94 0.63
N LYS A 145 -1.83 7.51 1.40
CA LYS A 145 -2.28 8.90 1.25
C LYS A 145 -2.02 9.64 2.55
N ILE A 146 -1.06 10.56 2.53
CA ILE A 146 -0.72 11.40 3.68
C ILE A 146 -1.78 12.49 3.83
N LEU A 147 -2.33 12.62 5.03
CA LEU A 147 -3.39 13.57 5.36
C LEU A 147 -2.84 14.77 6.11
N GLU A 148 -2.06 14.53 7.16
CA GLU A 148 -1.52 15.54 8.06
C GLU A 148 -0.06 15.18 8.40
N VAL A 149 0.76 16.21 8.60
CA VAL A 149 2.15 16.11 9.07
C VAL A 149 2.35 17.25 10.07
N ASP A 150 2.65 16.90 11.32
CA ASP A 150 2.89 17.81 12.44
C ASP A 150 4.36 17.74 12.89
#